data_bc41e52bfef1fab0a2b54980c63f62cb
#
_entry.id   bc41e52bfef1fab0a2b54980c63f62cb
#
_cell.length_a   1.000
_cell.length_b   1.000
_cell.length_c   1.000
_cell.angle_alpha   90.00
_cell.angle_beta   90.00
_cell.angle_gamma   90.00
#
_symmetry.space_group_name_H-M   'P 1'
#
loop_
_entity.id
_entity.type
_entity.pdbx_description
1 polymer ?
#
loop_
_entity_poly.entity_id
_entity_poly.type
_entity_poly.pdbx_seq_one_letter_code
_entity_poly.pdbx_strand_id
1 'polypeptide(L)'
;EREIFISEDILYYPNPTQQEVKVHVGGKDEKVTVSVFNEKGSLIYTREQLISDMSRLTQIDLSTQITGTYIVVMDGKTIRKTFKIVKR
;
A
#
# COMPACT_ATOMS: atom_id res chain seq x y z
N GLU A 1 19.17 -5.52 -3.15
CA GLU A 1 18.78 -5.54 -1.75
C GLU A 1 17.38 -5.00 -1.55
N ARG A 2 16.66 -5.57 -0.65
CA ARG A 2 15.31 -5.15 -0.37
C ARG A 2 15.10 -4.96 1.11
N GLU A 3 14.20 -4.07 1.43
CA GLU A 3 13.77 -3.90 2.79
C GLU A 3 12.31 -4.32 2.91
N ILE A 4 12.01 -4.93 4.02
CA ILE A 4 10.65 -5.37 4.31
C ILE A 4 10.29 -4.79 5.67
N PHE A 5 9.20 -4.04 5.70
CA PHE A 5 8.67 -3.54 6.94
C PHE A 5 7.51 -4.41 7.37
N ILE A 6 7.61 -4.93 8.58
CA ILE A 6 6.60 -5.80 9.12
C ILE A 6 5.95 -5.10 10.30
N SER A 7 4.65 -4.92 10.23
CA SER A 7 3.88 -4.47 11.37
C SER A 7 2.96 -5.61 11.78
N GLU A 8 2.21 -5.39 12.85
CA GLU A 8 1.28 -6.41 13.28
C GLU A 8 0.25 -6.73 12.22
N ASP A 9 -0.05 -5.76 11.36
CA ASP A 9 -1.18 -5.87 10.47
C ASP A 9 -0.82 -5.89 9.00
N ILE A 10 0.34 -5.38 8.63
CA ILE A 10 0.70 -5.34 7.22
C ILE A 10 2.19 -5.62 6.99
N LEU A 11 2.43 -6.11 5.79
CA LEU A 11 3.77 -6.32 5.26
C LEU A 11 3.72 -5.85 3.82
N TYR A 12 4.62 -5.00 3.40
CA TYR A 12 4.59 -4.49 2.03
C TYR A 12 5.97 -4.53 1.39
N TYR A 13 6.00 -4.79 0.10
CA TYR A 13 7.22 -4.91 -0.69
C TYR A 13 6.91 -4.86 -2.18
N PRO A 14 7.90 -4.57 -3.01
CA PRO A 14 9.21 -4.06 -2.67
C PRO A 14 9.15 -2.58 -2.34
N ASN A 15 10.14 -2.12 -1.61
CA ASN A 15 10.27 -0.70 -1.33
C ASN A 15 11.77 -0.42 -1.26
N PRO A 16 12.35 0.25 -2.23
CA PRO A 16 11.69 0.99 -3.33
C PRO A 16 11.09 0.07 -4.39
N THR A 17 10.16 0.61 -5.14
CA THR A 17 9.50 -0.11 -6.21
C THR A 17 9.65 0.65 -7.52
N GLN A 18 9.51 -0.08 -8.63
CA GLN A 18 9.49 0.54 -9.95
C GLN A 18 8.08 0.64 -10.51
N GLN A 19 7.18 -0.21 -10.09
CA GLN A 19 5.82 -0.23 -10.62
C GLN A 19 4.77 -0.40 -9.58
N GLU A 20 4.79 -1.51 -8.85
CA GLU A 20 3.72 -1.80 -7.92
C GLU A 20 4.28 -2.34 -6.62
N VAL A 21 3.49 -2.20 -5.58
CA VAL A 21 3.81 -2.71 -4.26
C VAL A 21 2.74 -3.73 -3.89
N LYS A 22 3.19 -4.88 -3.44
CA LYS A 22 2.29 -5.89 -2.90
C LYS A 22 2.18 -5.67 -1.42
N VAL A 23 0.97 -5.75 -0.92
CA VAL A 23 0.70 -5.53 0.49
C VAL A 23 -0.01 -6.74 1.05
N HIS A 24 0.60 -7.34 2.05
CA HIS A 24 -0.03 -8.42 2.79
C HIS A 24 -0.74 -7.79 3.99
N VAL A 25 -2.04 -7.98 4.05
CA VAL A 25 -2.87 -7.37 5.08
C VAL A 25 -3.28 -8.43 6.08
N GLY A 26 -2.84 -8.27 7.31
CA GLY A 26 -3.25 -9.18 8.36
C GLY A 26 -4.70 -8.95 8.76
N GLY A 27 -5.16 -9.74 9.72
CA GLY A 27 -6.51 -9.60 10.21
C GLY A 27 -7.52 -10.27 9.32
N LYS A 28 -8.77 -9.78 9.39
CA LYS A 28 -9.89 -10.44 8.74
C LYS A 28 -10.68 -9.54 7.79
N ASP A 29 -10.22 -8.32 7.57
CA ASP A 29 -10.93 -7.41 6.70
C ASP A 29 -10.96 -7.99 5.29
N GLU A 30 -12.09 -7.84 4.62
CA GLU A 30 -12.26 -8.35 3.26
C GLU A 30 -11.91 -7.30 2.22
N LYS A 31 -11.93 -6.05 2.61
CA LYS A 31 -11.61 -4.96 1.71
C LYS A 31 -11.06 -3.78 2.49
N VAL A 32 -10.31 -2.95 1.79
CA VAL A 32 -9.72 -1.74 2.37
C VAL A 32 -9.85 -0.61 1.37
N THR A 33 -9.91 0.60 1.89
CA THR A 33 -9.81 1.79 1.06
C THR A 33 -8.36 2.22 1.06
N VAL A 34 -7.78 2.30 -0.12
CA VAL A 34 -6.38 2.70 -0.30
C VAL A 34 -6.36 4.10 -0.86
N SER A 35 -5.68 5.00 -0.16
CA SER A 35 -5.48 6.37 -0.61
C SER A 35 -4.00 6.60 -0.77
N VAL A 36 -3.60 7.14 -1.92
CA VAL A 36 -2.20 7.39 -2.22
C VAL A 36 -2.00 8.89 -2.40
N PHE A 37 -1.02 9.42 -1.69
CA PHE A 37 -0.67 10.83 -1.73
C PHE A 37 0.76 10.99 -2.20
N ASN A 38 1.06 12.08 -2.90
CA ASN A 38 2.43 12.39 -3.23
C ASN A 38 3.11 13.04 -2.03
N GLU A 39 4.39 13.34 -2.16
CA GLU A 39 5.15 13.87 -1.03
C GLU A 39 4.72 15.29 -0.63
N LYS A 40 3.95 15.95 -1.49
CA LYS A 40 3.40 17.27 -1.16
C LYS A 40 2.06 17.17 -0.43
N GLY A 41 1.56 15.96 -0.25
CA GLY A 41 0.30 15.74 0.42
C GLY A 41 -0.91 15.80 -0.49
N SER A 42 -0.70 15.85 -1.80
CA SER A 42 -1.80 15.86 -2.75
C SER A 42 -2.29 14.44 -3.00
N LEU A 43 -3.58 14.27 -3.02
CA LEU A 43 -4.19 12.96 -3.26
C LEU A 43 -4.01 12.58 -4.72
N ILE A 44 -3.39 11.44 -4.96
CA ILE A 44 -3.21 10.90 -6.29
C ILE A 44 -4.46 10.11 -6.70
N TYR A 45 -4.86 9.16 -5.85
CA TYR A 45 -6.09 8.42 -6.06
C TYR A 45 -6.53 7.76 -4.77
N THR A 46 -7.79 7.40 -4.73
CA THR A 46 -8.33 6.59 -3.66
C THR A 46 -9.16 5.49 -4.30
N ARG A 47 -9.09 4.29 -3.74
CA ARG A 47 -9.72 3.14 -4.35
C ARG A 47 -10.05 2.13 -3.27
N GLU A 48 -11.24 1.54 -3.39
CA GLU A 48 -11.60 0.42 -2.53
C GLU A 48 -11.10 -0.85 -3.20
N GLN A 49 -10.35 -1.65 -2.46
CA GLN A 49 -9.75 -2.87 -2.99
C GLN A 49 -10.11 -4.06 -2.14
N LEU A 50 -10.37 -5.18 -2.81
CA LEU A 50 -10.63 -6.43 -2.14
C LEU A 50 -9.31 -7.06 -1.71
N ILE A 51 -9.36 -7.76 -0.59
CA ILE A 51 -8.20 -8.50 -0.09
C ILE A 51 -8.49 -9.97 -0.31
N SER A 52 -7.54 -10.65 -0.95
CA SER A 52 -7.68 -12.07 -1.22
C SER A 52 -7.77 -12.85 0.09
N ASP A 53 -8.80 -13.69 0.21
CA ASP A 53 -9.00 -14.50 1.42
C ASP A 53 -7.83 -15.43 1.68
N MET A 54 -7.28 -16.00 0.61
CA MET A 54 -6.24 -17.02 0.75
C MET A 54 -4.87 -16.39 1.01
N SER A 55 -4.48 -15.46 0.17
CA SER A 55 -3.14 -14.89 0.25
C SER A 55 -3.07 -13.66 1.13
N ARG A 56 -4.18 -13.03 1.38
CA ARG A 56 -4.27 -11.77 2.10
C ARG A 56 -3.46 -10.67 1.42
N LEU A 57 -3.39 -10.71 0.09
CA LEU A 57 -2.61 -9.75 -0.67
C LEU A 57 -3.51 -8.77 -1.41
N THR A 58 -3.04 -7.54 -1.48
CA THR A 58 -3.60 -6.53 -2.38
C THR A 58 -2.41 -5.80 -3.00
N GLN A 59 -2.66 -4.93 -3.96
CA GLN A 59 -1.59 -4.27 -4.69
C GLN A 59 -1.86 -2.79 -4.79
N ILE A 60 -0.77 -2.02 -4.79
CA ILE A 60 -0.81 -0.58 -5.00
C ILE A 60 -0.02 -0.31 -6.28
N ASP A 61 -0.69 0.25 -7.27
CA ASP A 61 -0.11 0.47 -8.59
C ASP A 61 0.39 1.90 -8.69
N LEU A 62 1.70 2.03 -8.85
CA LEU A 62 2.35 3.32 -9.04
C LEU A 62 3.00 3.42 -10.42
N SER A 63 2.62 2.54 -11.35
CA SER A 63 3.29 2.45 -12.64
C SER A 63 3.17 3.72 -13.46
N THR A 64 2.10 4.49 -13.27
CA THR A 64 1.90 5.74 -14.01
C THR A 64 2.42 6.96 -13.27
N GLN A 65 3.02 6.77 -12.11
CA GLN A 65 3.50 7.88 -11.29
C GLN A 65 4.97 8.14 -11.54
N ILE A 66 5.37 9.39 -11.34
CA ILE A 66 6.78 9.75 -11.48
C ILE A 66 7.56 9.23 -10.28
N THR A 67 8.88 9.18 -10.45
CA THR A 67 9.78 8.82 -9.37
C THR A 67 9.58 9.77 -8.19
N GLY A 68 9.54 9.21 -7.00
CA GLY A 68 9.38 10.03 -5.79
C GLY A 68 8.85 9.21 -4.64
N THR A 69 8.54 9.89 -3.57
CA THR A 69 8.01 9.29 -2.35
C THR A 69 6.51 9.47 -2.31
N TYR A 70 5.82 8.38 -1.96
CA TYR A 70 4.37 8.37 -1.88
C TYR A 70 3.95 7.89 -0.50
N ILE A 71 2.86 8.45 -0.01
CA ILE A 71 2.30 8.08 1.27
C ILE A 71 1.00 7.34 1.01
N VAL A 72 0.88 6.17 1.60
CA VAL A 72 -0.29 5.32 1.41
C VAL A 72 -1.03 5.21 2.73
N VAL A 73 -2.32 5.46 2.68
CA VAL A 73 -3.22 5.24 3.82
C VAL A 73 -4.13 4.08 3.45
N MET A 74 -4.11 3.06 4.26
CA MET A 74 -4.92 1.88 4.07
C MET A 74 -5.90 1.81 5.22
N ASP A 75 -7.18 1.91 4.91
CA ASP A 75 -8.23 2.07 5.91
C ASP A 75 -9.29 1.00 5.70
N GLY A 76 -9.39 0.08 6.62
CA GLY A 76 -10.37 -0.97 6.58
C GLY A 76 -11.31 -0.90 7.77
N LYS A 77 -12.09 -1.96 7.95
CA LYS A 77 -13.06 -2.01 9.02
C LYS A 77 -12.37 -2.13 10.39
N THR A 78 -11.29 -2.89 10.44
CA THR A 78 -10.56 -3.11 11.69
C THR A 78 -9.11 -2.68 11.62
N ILE A 79 -8.65 -2.21 10.46
CA ILE A 79 -7.24 -1.85 10.27
C ILE A 79 -7.15 -0.45 9.69
N ARG A 80 -6.15 0.29 10.16
CA ARG A 80 -5.81 1.57 9.56
C ARG A 80 -4.30 1.76 9.67
N LYS A 81 -3.64 1.83 8.52
CA LYS A 81 -2.19 1.94 8.46
C LYS A 81 -1.78 3.00 7.47
N THR A 82 -0.68 3.65 7.77
CA THR A 82 -0.08 4.65 6.90
C THR A 82 1.39 4.27 6.73
N PHE A 83 1.85 4.25 5.48
CA PHE A 83 3.24 3.91 5.22
C PHE A 83 3.73 4.63 3.98
N LYS A 84 5.05 4.68 3.83
CA LYS A 84 5.70 5.36 2.71
C LYS A 84 6.24 4.35 1.72
N ILE A 85 6.15 4.71 0.45
CA ILE A 85 6.71 3.92 -0.64
C ILE A 85 7.56 4.84 -1.49
N VAL A 86 8.74 4.37 -1.85
CA VAL A 86 9.62 5.11 -2.76
C VAL A 86 9.53 4.45 -4.12
N LYS A 87 9.19 5.25 -5.13
CA LYS A 87 9.16 4.78 -6.50
C LYS A 87 10.39 5.26 -7.23
N ARG A 88 11.05 4.36 -7.90
CA ARG A 88 12.23 4.64 -8.69
C ARG A 88 11.98 4.52 -10.17
#